data_47556f8fb8f66a07f2bcbacaed651c2b
#
_entry.id   47556f8fb8f66a07f2bcbacaed651c2b
#
_cell.length_a   1.000
_cell.length_b   1.000
_cell.length_c   1.000
_cell.angle_alpha   90.00
_cell.angle_beta   90.00
_cell.angle_gamma   90.00
#
_symmetry.space_group_name_H-M   'P 1'
#
loop_
_entity.id
_entity.type
_entity.pdbx_description
1 polymer ?
#
loop_
_entity_poly.entity_id
_entity_poly.type
_entity_poly.pdbx_seq_one_letter_code
_entity_poly.pdbx_strand_id
1 'polypeptide(L)'
;MYMKEFTLNNSPGNTSIMIDGKDFGTKSFLSMPISSLLQSNIAILDRYKTAADAINAMKQHSTRSVLVSDRKKEIIGLVSKTDILYKAVSLHKQPPSQVVLEDIMSAPIISIRPEMTIVDALSVLEKHVIRQVVVSSGSEVYGIISRDDIMMKMERALVETFNAFKMDSPVCVMSPFASTDASEHDSSLTCPHCQIEYRSKDLLLEHVKITHAESRHNK
;
A
#
# COMPACT_ATOMS: atom_id res chain seq x y z
N MET A 1 37.50 2.19 0.05
CA MET A 1 36.07 2.30 0.43
C MET A 1 35.53 3.54 -0.26
N TYR A 2 35.01 3.39 -1.49
CA TYR A 2 34.51 4.52 -2.28
C TYR A 2 33.08 4.82 -1.83
N MET A 3 32.87 6.03 -1.30
CA MET A 3 31.51 6.57 -1.12
C MET A 3 30.93 6.85 -2.50
N LYS A 4 29.83 6.18 -2.84
CA LYS A 4 29.03 6.51 -4.02
C LYS A 4 28.28 7.82 -3.77
N GLU A 5 28.48 8.80 -4.64
CA GLU A 5 27.78 10.08 -4.53
C GLU A 5 26.33 9.94 -4.94
N PHE A 6 25.43 10.23 -4.00
CA PHE A 6 23.99 10.39 -4.25
C PHE A 6 23.74 11.88 -4.55
N THR A 7 23.26 12.17 -5.74
CA THR A 7 22.79 13.51 -6.07
C THR A 7 21.31 13.49 -6.44
N LEU A 8 20.53 14.30 -5.74
CA LEU A 8 19.16 14.62 -6.11
C LEU A 8 19.18 15.77 -7.13
N ASN A 9 18.77 15.51 -8.33
CA ASN A 9 18.60 16.56 -9.33
C ASN A 9 17.18 17.13 -9.20
N ASN A 10 17.04 18.29 -8.55
CA ASN A 10 15.79 19.02 -8.35
C ASN A 10 15.64 20.15 -9.40
N SER A 11 15.59 19.81 -10.67
CA SER A 11 15.16 20.78 -11.68
C SER A 11 13.62 20.86 -11.68
N PRO A 12 13.01 22.04 -11.89
CA PRO A 12 11.56 22.16 -11.96
C PRO A 12 10.98 21.18 -13.01
N GLY A 13 10.20 20.20 -12.55
CA GLY A 13 9.62 19.14 -13.38
C GLY A 13 10.49 17.90 -13.62
N ASN A 14 11.65 17.77 -12.97
CA ASN A 14 12.56 16.65 -13.18
C ASN A 14 13.25 16.20 -11.89
N THR A 15 12.53 15.53 -11.00
CA THR A 15 13.15 14.87 -9.83
C THR A 15 13.60 13.48 -10.27
N SER A 16 14.89 13.28 -10.47
CA SER A 16 15.49 11.96 -10.69
C SER A 16 16.52 11.66 -9.62
N ILE A 17 16.57 10.41 -9.18
CA ILE A 17 17.62 9.92 -8.32
C ILE A 17 18.77 9.50 -9.22
N MET A 18 19.89 10.21 -9.13
CA MET A 18 21.10 9.89 -9.87
C MET A 18 22.06 9.14 -8.93
N ILE A 19 22.53 7.98 -9.35
CA ILE A 19 23.58 7.23 -8.68
C ILE A 19 24.67 6.96 -9.72
N ASP A 20 25.88 7.43 -9.46
CA ASP A 20 27.02 7.34 -10.39
C ASP A 20 26.67 7.86 -11.82
N GLY A 21 25.90 8.96 -11.92
CA GLY A 21 25.54 9.60 -13.17
C GLY A 21 24.48 8.86 -14.02
N LYS A 22 23.85 7.80 -13.50
CA LYS A 22 22.78 7.05 -14.18
C LYS A 22 21.42 7.40 -13.59
N ASP A 23 20.46 7.70 -14.47
CA ASP A 23 19.06 8.01 -14.11
C ASP A 23 18.34 6.69 -13.73
N PHE A 24 17.92 6.57 -12.48
CA PHE A 24 17.17 5.42 -11.99
C PHE A 24 15.68 5.66 -12.23
N GLY A 25 15.17 5.19 -13.30
CA GLY A 25 13.79 4.88 -13.72
C GLY A 25 12.56 5.35 -12.95
N THR A 26 12.72 6.12 -11.84
CA THR A 26 11.60 6.65 -11.05
C THR A 26 10.72 7.56 -11.88
N LYS A 27 11.29 8.34 -12.80
CA LYS A 27 10.55 9.18 -13.72
C LYS A 27 9.70 8.34 -14.68
N SER A 28 10.22 7.21 -15.16
CA SER A 28 9.48 6.30 -16.02
C SER A 28 8.28 5.70 -15.29
N PHE A 29 8.47 5.22 -14.04
CA PHE A 29 7.38 4.66 -13.21
C PHE A 29 6.30 5.70 -12.93
N LEU A 30 6.65 6.88 -12.47
CA LEU A 30 5.71 7.94 -12.10
C LEU A 30 4.90 8.47 -13.31
N SER A 31 5.45 8.36 -14.53
CA SER A 31 4.76 8.76 -15.76
C SER A 31 3.89 7.65 -16.37
N MET A 32 3.89 6.45 -15.78
CA MET A 32 3.02 5.36 -16.27
C MET A 32 1.55 5.68 -16.01
N PRO A 33 0.64 5.20 -16.89
CA PRO A 33 -0.79 5.34 -16.66
C PRO A 33 -1.21 4.50 -15.47
N ILE A 34 -2.16 5.02 -14.66
CA ILE A 34 -2.61 4.36 -13.45
C ILE A 34 -3.28 3.00 -13.74
N SER A 35 -3.82 2.82 -14.94
CA SER A 35 -4.38 1.55 -15.40
C SER A 35 -3.39 0.39 -15.33
N SER A 36 -2.09 0.65 -15.48
CA SER A 36 -1.04 -0.37 -15.38
C SER A 36 -0.86 -0.96 -13.97
N LEU A 37 -1.36 -0.25 -12.95
CA LEU A 37 -1.28 -0.66 -11.55
C LEU A 37 -2.54 -1.35 -11.03
N LEU A 38 -3.63 -1.32 -11.77
CA LEU A 38 -4.92 -1.83 -11.33
C LEU A 38 -4.90 -3.35 -11.15
N GLN A 39 -5.58 -3.80 -10.10
CA GLN A 39 -5.93 -5.19 -9.89
C GLN A 39 -7.43 -5.36 -10.14
N SER A 40 -7.81 -6.44 -10.82
CA SER A 40 -9.19 -6.69 -11.26
C SER A 40 -10.17 -7.06 -10.14
N ASN A 41 -9.72 -7.10 -8.90
CA ASN A 41 -10.54 -7.53 -7.76
C ASN A 41 -11.38 -6.38 -7.22
N ILE A 42 -12.54 -6.12 -7.85
CA ILE A 42 -13.50 -5.11 -7.40
C ILE A 42 -14.70 -5.83 -6.79
N ALA A 43 -15.03 -5.48 -5.55
CA ALA A 43 -16.29 -5.88 -4.94
C ALA A 43 -17.28 -4.72 -5.01
N ILE A 44 -18.46 -4.95 -5.59
CA ILE A 44 -19.54 -3.97 -5.67
C ILE A 44 -20.74 -4.53 -4.91
N LEU A 45 -21.29 -3.76 -3.99
CA LEU A 45 -22.46 -4.12 -3.19
C LEU A 45 -23.55 -3.06 -3.31
N ASP A 46 -24.81 -3.51 -3.21
CA ASP A 46 -25.93 -2.59 -3.15
C ASP A 46 -25.95 -1.79 -1.84
N ARG A 47 -26.42 -0.55 -1.88
CA ARG A 47 -26.46 0.39 -0.74
C ARG A 47 -27.19 -0.14 0.50
N TYR A 48 -28.14 -1.04 0.32
CA TYR A 48 -28.93 -1.66 1.41
C TYR A 48 -28.27 -2.91 2.00
N LYS A 49 -27.13 -3.34 1.47
CA LYS A 49 -26.32 -4.39 2.09
C LYS A 49 -25.72 -3.90 3.40
N THR A 50 -25.32 -4.84 4.25
CA THR A 50 -24.80 -4.52 5.59
C THR A 50 -23.29 -4.40 5.63
N ALA A 51 -22.78 -3.81 6.69
CA ALA A 51 -21.34 -3.77 6.95
C ALA A 51 -20.75 -5.19 7.09
N ALA A 52 -21.54 -6.17 7.58
CA ALA A 52 -21.13 -7.58 7.62
C ALA A 52 -20.95 -8.15 6.21
N ASP A 53 -21.86 -7.83 5.28
CA ASP A 53 -21.72 -8.23 3.87
C ASP A 53 -20.46 -7.63 3.25
N ALA A 54 -20.16 -6.36 3.56
CA ALA A 54 -18.94 -5.72 3.08
C ALA A 54 -17.66 -6.38 3.64
N ILE A 55 -17.64 -6.75 4.92
CA ILE A 55 -16.53 -7.49 5.51
C ILE A 55 -16.29 -8.82 4.78
N ASN A 56 -17.38 -9.57 4.52
CA ASN A 56 -17.31 -10.84 3.82
C ASN A 56 -16.80 -10.67 2.38
N ALA A 57 -17.31 -9.67 1.66
CA ALA A 57 -16.86 -9.35 0.31
C ALA A 57 -15.38 -8.94 0.28
N MET A 58 -14.93 -8.08 1.22
CA MET A 58 -13.52 -7.69 1.34
C MET A 58 -12.61 -8.90 1.62
N LYS A 59 -13.06 -9.86 2.43
CA LYS A 59 -12.33 -11.10 2.71
C LYS A 59 -12.28 -12.00 1.48
N GLN A 60 -13.40 -12.20 0.80
CA GLN A 60 -13.53 -13.07 -0.37
C GLN A 60 -12.67 -12.57 -1.54
N HIS A 61 -12.68 -11.26 -1.79
CA HIS A 61 -11.95 -10.63 -2.89
C HIS A 61 -10.55 -10.12 -2.50
N SER A 62 -10.12 -10.37 -1.24
CA SER A 62 -8.83 -9.88 -0.71
C SER A 62 -8.63 -8.37 -0.88
N THR A 63 -9.73 -7.58 -0.75
CA THR A 63 -9.73 -6.12 -0.91
C THR A 63 -9.80 -5.40 0.44
N ARG A 64 -9.48 -4.11 0.44
CA ARG A 64 -9.57 -3.24 1.63
C ARG A 64 -10.83 -2.39 1.66
N SER A 65 -11.59 -2.40 0.56
CA SER A 65 -12.79 -1.60 0.39
C SER A 65 -13.75 -2.26 -0.61
N VAL A 66 -15.01 -1.84 -0.56
CA VAL A 66 -16.05 -2.21 -1.51
C VAL A 66 -16.66 -0.95 -2.10
N LEU A 67 -17.07 -1.01 -3.34
CA LEU A 67 -17.88 0.03 -3.97
C LEU A 67 -19.34 -0.19 -3.63
N VAL A 68 -20.05 0.91 -3.46
CA VAL A 68 -21.48 0.90 -3.16
C VAL A 68 -22.24 1.40 -4.37
N SER A 69 -23.22 0.61 -4.84
CA SER A 69 -24.07 0.97 -5.95
C SER A 69 -25.52 1.25 -5.50
N ASP A 70 -26.20 2.05 -6.30
CA ASP A 70 -27.64 2.25 -6.17
C ASP A 70 -28.45 1.18 -6.93
N ARG A 71 -29.78 1.35 -6.95
CA ARG A 71 -30.71 0.45 -7.69
C ARG A 71 -30.49 0.45 -9.20
N LYS A 72 -29.91 1.53 -9.76
CA LYS A 72 -29.57 1.66 -11.18
C LYS A 72 -28.19 1.08 -11.50
N LYS A 73 -27.51 0.49 -10.50
CA LYS A 73 -26.13 0.00 -10.57
C LYS A 73 -25.09 1.11 -10.79
N GLU A 74 -25.44 2.36 -10.54
CA GLU A 74 -24.48 3.47 -10.53
C GLU A 74 -23.68 3.44 -9.23
N ILE A 75 -22.38 3.67 -9.32
CA ILE A 75 -21.52 3.70 -8.14
C ILE A 75 -21.66 5.03 -7.42
N ILE A 76 -22.18 4.99 -6.21
CA ILE A 76 -22.55 6.17 -5.42
C ILE A 76 -21.63 6.41 -4.23
N GLY A 77 -20.89 5.40 -3.78
CA GLY A 77 -20.05 5.50 -2.61
C GLY A 77 -19.01 4.40 -2.53
N LEU A 78 -18.19 4.50 -1.49
CA LEU A 78 -17.16 3.52 -1.16
C LEU A 78 -17.18 3.29 0.34
N VAL A 79 -17.04 2.02 0.76
CA VAL A 79 -16.87 1.63 2.16
C VAL A 79 -15.53 0.93 2.33
N SER A 80 -14.68 1.47 3.19
CA SER A 80 -13.39 0.89 3.56
C SER A 80 -13.45 0.19 4.92
N LYS A 81 -12.42 -0.61 5.26
CA LYS A 81 -12.25 -1.18 6.61
C LYS A 81 -12.28 -0.11 7.70
N THR A 82 -11.72 1.06 7.40
CA THR A 82 -11.70 2.21 8.30
C THR A 82 -13.11 2.77 8.53
N ASP A 83 -13.94 2.88 7.48
CA ASP A 83 -15.34 3.32 7.62
C ASP A 83 -16.13 2.36 8.50
N ILE A 84 -15.95 1.04 8.33
CA ILE A 84 -16.60 0.05 9.17
C ILE A 84 -16.18 0.20 10.63
N LEU A 85 -14.89 0.34 10.89
CA LEU A 85 -14.37 0.47 12.26
C LEU A 85 -14.87 1.74 12.94
N TYR A 86 -14.76 2.89 12.30
CA TYR A 86 -15.10 4.17 12.92
C TYR A 86 -16.60 4.47 12.86
N LYS A 87 -17.26 4.20 11.73
CA LYS A 87 -18.67 4.55 11.58
C LYS A 87 -19.58 3.46 12.10
N ALA A 88 -19.42 2.20 11.66
CA ALA A 88 -20.32 1.14 12.10
C ALA A 88 -20.11 0.76 13.58
N VAL A 89 -18.86 0.50 13.99
CA VAL A 89 -18.58 -0.01 15.34
C VAL A 89 -18.55 1.13 16.36
N SER A 90 -17.85 2.23 16.07
CA SER A 90 -17.65 3.29 17.05
C SER A 90 -18.84 4.25 17.18
N LEU A 91 -19.39 4.73 16.05
CA LEU A 91 -20.49 5.71 16.07
C LEU A 91 -21.84 5.05 16.27
N HIS A 92 -22.19 4.06 15.44
CA HIS A 92 -23.50 3.42 15.53
C HIS A 92 -23.63 2.49 16.75
N LYS A 93 -22.51 1.96 17.27
CA LYS A 93 -22.48 1.00 18.39
C LYS A 93 -23.38 -0.20 18.18
N GLN A 94 -23.62 -0.54 16.91
CA GLN A 94 -24.44 -1.67 16.49
C GLN A 94 -23.58 -2.77 15.89
N PRO A 95 -24.03 -4.02 15.93
CA PRO A 95 -23.32 -5.09 15.24
C PRO A 95 -23.29 -4.81 13.73
N PRO A 96 -22.21 -5.15 13.02
CA PRO A 96 -22.06 -4.89 11.58
C PRO A 96 -23.19 -5.46 10.70
N SER A 97 -23.92 -6.46 11.18
CA SER A 97 -25.08 -7.06 10.50
C SER A 97 -26.32 -6.17 10.50
N GLN A 98 -26.36 -5.12 11.31
CA GLN A 98 -27.51 -4.18 11.42
C GLN A 98 -27.23 -2.82 10.80
N VAL A 99 -25.99 -2.54 10.42
CA VAL A 99 -25.58 -1.26 9.84
C VAL A 99 -25.56 -1.37 8.32
N VAL A 100 -26.37 -0.59 7.61
CA VAL A 100 -26.40 -0.58 6.15
C VAL A 100 -25.27 0.26 5.57
N LEU A 101 -24.82 -0.09 4.35
CA LEU A 101 -23.68 0.57 3.73
C LEU A 101 -23.94 2.04 3.41
N GLU A 102 -25.19 2.39 3.11
CA GLU A 102 -25.58 3.77 2.86
C GLU A 102 -25.27 4.71 4.03
N ASP A 103 -25.40 4.23 5.27
CA ASP A 103 -25.18 5.05 6.47
C ASP A 103 -23.68 5.29 6.76
N ILE A 104 -22.81 4.41 6.25
CA ILE A 104 -21.37 4.45 6.56
C ILE A 104 -20.49 4.72 5.35
N MET A 105 -21.02 4.69 4.13
CA MET A 105 -20.22 4.94 2.93
C MET A 105 -19.65 6.36 2.91
N SER A 106 -18.51 6.49 2.27
CA SER A 106 -17.94 7.78 1.89
C SER A 106 -18.47 8.16 0.52
N ALA A 107 -19.18 9.27 0.43
CA ALA A 107 -19.81 9.82 -0.77
C ALA A 107 -19.71 11.35 -0.79
N PRO A 108 -19.66 12.02 -1.97
CA PRO A 108 -19.53 11.38 -3.28
C PRO A 108 -18.16 10.73 -3.48
N ILE A 109 -18.07 9.77 -4.40
CA ILE A 109 -16.79 9.16 -4.74
C ILE A 109 -15.91 10.15 -5.51
N ILE A 110 -14.61 10.09 -5.23
CA ILE A 110 -13.60 10.77 -6.02
C ILE A 110 -13.04 9.74 -7.00
N SER A 111 -13.07 10.06 -8.29
CA SER A 111 -12.58 9.18 -9.34
C SER A 111 -11.57 9.87 -10.24
N ILE A 112 -10.70 9.07 -10.83
CA ILE A 112 -9.71 9.49 -11.82
C ILE A 112 -9.85 8.61 -13.07
N ARG A 113 -9.39 9.13 -14.20
CA ARG A 113 -9.40 8.39 -15.46
C ARG A 113 -8.21 7.41 -15.54
N PRO A 114 -8.37 6.25 -16.21
CA PRO A 114 -7.34 5.21 -16.28
C PRO A 114 -6.05 5.66 -17.03
N GLU A 115 -6.14 6.69 -17.87
CA GLU A 115 -5.00 7.25 -18.60
C GLU A 115 -4.16 8.22 -17.77
N MET A 116 -4.69 8.72 -16.64
CA MET A 116 -3.94 9.61 -15.76
C MET A 116 -2.68 8.92 -15.23
N THR A 117 -1.64 9.72 -15.04
CA THR A 117 -0.36 9.19 -14.55
C THR A 117 -0.41 8.86 -13.05
N ILE A 118 0.56 8.08 -12.59
CA ILE A 118 0.73 7.80 -11.16
C ILE A 118 0.91 9.09 -10.35
N VAL A 119 1.65 10.08 -10.91
CA VAL A 119 1.82 11.41 -10.27
C VAL A 119 0.48 12.11 -10.11
N ASP A 120 -0.36 12.09 -11.15
CA ASP A 120 -1.68 12.70 -11.07
C ASP A 120 -2.54 12.03 -10.00
N ALA A 121 -2.52 10.70 -9.93
CA ALA A 121 -3.24 9.95 -8.92
C ALA A 121 -2.77 10.31 -7.49
N LEU A 122 -1.46 10.40 -7.26
CA LEU A 122 -0.89 10.82 -5.97
C LEU A 122 -1.32 12.24 -5.62
N SER A 123 -1.32 13.16 -6.58
CA SER A 123 -1.76 14.55 -6.39
C SER A 123 -3.24 14.64 -6.00
N VAL A 124 -4.10 13.79 -6.61
CA VAL A 124 -5.52 13.73 -6.23
C VAL A 124 -5.69 13.18 -4.82
N LEU A 125 -4.97 12.10 -4.46
CA LEU A 125 -5.00 11.50 -3.12
C LEU A 125 -4.56 12.52 -2.04
N GLU A 126 -3.53 13.31 -2.33
CA GLU A 126 -3.02 14.35 -1.43
C GLU A 126 -3.98 15.52 -1.31
N LYS A 127 -4.42 16.09 -2.44
CA LYS A 127 -5.34 17.24 -2.48
C LYS A 127 -6.63 16.99 -1.72
N HIS A 128 -7.19 15.79 -1.83
CA HIS A 128 -8.44 15.42 -1.16
C HIS A 128 -8.26 14.76 0.20
N VAL A 129 -7.01 14.58 0.66
CA VAL A 129 -6.65 13.93 1.93
C VAL A 129 -7.29 12.54 2.06
N ILE A 130 -7.33 11.79 0.95
CA ILE A 130 -7.88 10.44 0.86
C ILE A 130 -6.78 9.40 0.68
N ARG A 131 -7.05 8.16 1.10
CA ARG A 131 -6.09 7.06 1.01
C ARG A 131 -6.25 6.23 -0.26
N GLN A 132 -7.39 6.31 -0.92
CA GLN A 132 -7.72 5.52 -2.11
C GLN A 132 -8.66 6.32 -3.01
N VAL A 133 -8.59 6.04 -4.31
CA VAL A 133 -9.37 6.69 -5.35
C VAL A 133 -9.91 5.64 -6.31
N VAL A 134 -11.10 5.87 -6.84
CA VAL A 134 -11.73 5.01 -7.85
C VAL A 134 -11.17 5.36 -9.21
N VAL A 135 -10.85 4.36 -10.01
CA VAL A 135 -10.45 4.56 -11.41
C VAL A 135 -11.63 4.20 -12.30
N SER A 136 -12.15 5.19 -13.03
CA SER A 136 -13.34 5.02 -13.87
C SER A 136 -13.31 5.90 -15.12
N SER A 137 -14.06 5.49 -16.14
CA SER A 137 -14.31 6.29 -17.35
C SER A 137 -15.80 6.20 -17.68
N GLY A 138 -16.50 7.32 -17.55
CA GLY A 138 -17.97 7.32 -17.64
C GLY A 138 -18.59 6.46 -16.55
N SER A 139 -19.43 5.49 -16.96
CA SER A 139 -20.05 4.52 -16.04
C SER A 139 -19.21 3.28 -15.78
N GLU A 140 -18.11 3.10 -16.49
CA GLU A 140 -17.24 1.93 -16.36
C GLU A 140 -16.22 2.13 -15.23
N VAL A 141 -16.18 1.19 -14.29
CA VAL A 141 -15.21 1.19 -13.19
C VAL A 141 -14.15 0.14 -13.45
N TYR A 142 -12.90 0.59 -13.49
CA TYR A 142 -11.71 -0.24 -13.74
C TYR A 142 -11.09 -0.78 -12.47
N GLY A 143 -11.21 -0.04 -11.35
CA GLY A 143 -10.61 -0.47 -10.10
C GLY A 143 -10.62 0.59 -9.01
N ILE A 144 -9.96 0.23 -7.92
CA ILE A 144 -9.62 1.12 -6.83
C ILE A 144 -8.10 1.07 -6.67
N ILE A 145 -7.47 2.21 -6.52
CA ILE A 145 -6.04 2.30 -6.23
C ILE A 145 -5.84 3.04 -4.92
N SER A 146 -4.96 2.53 -4.07
CA SER A 146 -4.57 3.19 -2.84
C SER A 146 -3.15 3.73 -2.92
N ARG A 147 -2.81 4.67 -2.03
CA ARG A 147 -1.44 5.14 -1.86
C ARG A 147 -0.48 3.99 -1.56
N ASP A 148 -0.90 3.04 -0.72
CA ASP A 148 -0.10 1.87 -0.36
C ASP A 148 0.18 0.98 -1.56
N ASP A 149 -0.80 0.77 -2.46
CA ASP A 149 -0.63 -0.03 -3.68
C ASP A 149 0.40 0.62 -4.61
N ILE A 150 0.36 1.93 -4.76
CA ILE A 150 1.35 2.70 -5.54
C ILE A 150 2.75 2.54 -4.93
N MET A 151 2.86 2.74 -3.60
CA MET A 151 4.15 2.65 -2.89
C MET A 151 4.75 1.25 -2.97
N MET A 152 3.97 0.19 -2.75
CA MET A 152 4.45 -1.19 -2.87
C MET A 152 4.94 -1.52 -4.29
N LYS A 153 4.24 -1.03 -5.32
CA LYS A 153 4.66 -1.26 -6.71
C LYS A 153 5.90 -0.46 -7.07
N MET A 154 6.03 0.76 -6.56
CA MET A 154 7.24 1.57 -6.71
C MET A 154 8.45 0.91 -6.03
N GLU A 155 8.28 0.42 -4.80
CA GLU A 155 9.32 -0.32 -4.07
C GLU A 155 9.79 -1.53 -4.86
N ARG A 156 8.85 -2.33 -5.38
CA ARG A 156 9.17 -3.51 -6.20
C ARG A 156 9.94 -3.13 -7.47
N ALA A 157 9.51 -2.09 -8.18
CA ALA A 157 10.19 -1.59 -9.36
C ALA A 157 11.63 -1.11 -9.07
N LEU A 158 11.84 -0.46 -7.91
CA LEU A 158 13.16 -0.05 -7.45
C LEU A 158 14.04 -1.26 -7.18
N VAL A 159 13.56 -2.27 -6.44
CA VAL A 159 14.30 -3.50 -6.14
C VAL A 159 14.68 -4.25 -7.43
N GLU A 160 13.76 -4.38 -8.37
CA GLU A 160 14.05 -5.00 -9.67
C GLU A 160 15.15 -4.24 -10.43
N THR A 161 15.11 -2.90 -10.40
CA THR A 161 16.13 -2.06 -11.01
C THR A 161 17.50 -2.27 -10.37
N PHE A 162 17.58 -2.29 -9.04
CA PHE A 162 18.84 -2.56 -8.31
C PHE A 162 19.41 -3.94 -8.64
N ASN A 163 18.56 -4.97 -8.69
CA ASN A 163 18.97 -6.34 -9.03
C ASN A 163 19.48 -6.46 -10.47
N ALA A 164 18.83 -5.75 -11.43
CA ALA A 164 19.24 -5.75 -12.83
C ALA A 164 20.63 -5.15 -13.03
N PHE A 165 21.03 -4.18 -12.19
CA PHE A 165 22.34 -3.54 -12.24
C PHE A 165 23.43 -4.32 -11.44
N LYS A 166 23.13 -5.48 -10.85
CA LYS A 166 24.06 -6.24 -9.99
C LYS A 166 24.75 -5.34 -8.94
N MET A 167 24.03 -4.35 -8.43
CA MET A 167 24.56 -3.53 -7.35
C MET A 167 24.39 -4.34 -6.07
N ASP A 168 25.51 -4.66 -5.41
CA ASP A 168 25.50 -5.17 -4.04
C ASP A 168 24.77 -4.13 -3.18
N SER A 169 23.53 -4.42 -2.87
CA SER A 169 22.66 -3.46 -2.20
C SER A 169 22.91 -3.50 -0.70
N PRO A 170 23.39 -2.42 -0.07
CA PRO A 170 23.43 -2.29 1.38
C PRO A 170 22.14 -1.70 1.95
N VAL A 171 21.04 -1.70 1.19
CA VAL A 171 19.79 -1.08 1.68
C VAL A 171 18.88 -2.16 2.22
N CYS A 172 18.94 -2.39 3.53
CA CYS A 172 17.84 -3.01 4.28
C CYS A 172 16.64 -2.06 4.25
N VAL A 173 15.82 -2.13 3.20
CA VAL A 173 14.48 -1.57 3.24
C VAL A 173 13.64 -2.55 4.05
N MET A 174 13.58 -2.35 5.36
CA MET A 174 12.63 -3.06 6.21
C MET A 174 11.23 -2.54 5.87
N SER A 175 10.58 -3.19 4.90
CA SER A 175 9.15 -3.03 4.71
C SER A 175 8.43 -3.65 5.92
N PRO A 176 7.64 -2.89 6.69
CA PRO A 176 6.87 -3.45 7.79
C PRO A 176 5.73 -4.38 7.33
N PHE A 177 5.59 -4.60 6.03
CA PHE A 177 4.50 -5.37 5.42
C PHE A 177 4.95 -6.53 4.54
N ALA A 178 6.17 -7.06 4.73
CA ALA A 178 6.57 -8.29 4.05
C ALA A 178 5.64 -9.43 4.47
N SER A 179 4.64 -9.71 3.65
CA SER A 179 3.83 -10.92 3.74
C SER A 179 4.73 -12.11 3.45
N THR A 180 4.69 -13.06 4.38
CA THR A 180 5.42 -14.31 4.37
C THR A 180 4.91 -15.25 3.28
N ASP A 181 5.45 -15.12 2.05
CA ASP A 181 5.55 -16.23 1.11
C ASP A 181 7.03 -16.41 0.80
N ALA A 182 7.70 -17.05 1.74
CA ALA A 182 9.10 -17.39 1.63
C ALA A 182 9.25 -18.72 0.88
N SER A 183 9.62 -18.64 -0.39
CA SER A 183 10.46 -19.65 -0.97
C SER A 183 11.87 -19.51 -0.38
N GLU A 184 12.39 -20.60 0.16
CA GLU A 184 13.64 -20.75 0.88
C GLU A 184 14.83 -20.08 0.16
N HIS A 185 15.26 -18.93 0.67
CA HIS A 185 16.63 -18.45 0.52
C HIS A 185 17.21 -18.25 1.92
N ASP A 186 18.30 -18.97 2.17
CA ASP A 186 19.12 -19.01 3.37
C ASP A 186 19.70 -17.61 3.68
N SER A 187 18.86 -16.73 4.26
CA SER A 187 19.27 -15.43 4.75
C SER A 187 19.45 -15.51 6.26
N SER A 188 20.70 -15.67 6.69
CA SER A 188 21.06 -15.58 8.10
C SER A 188 20.67 -14.20 8.65
N LEU A 189 19.94 -14.19 9.76
CA LEU A 189 19.53 -12.98 10.47
C LEU A 189 20.57 -12.69 11.56
N THR A 190 21.19 -11.50 11.52
CA THR A 190 22.25 -11.13 12.45
C THR A 190 21.71 -10.25 13.57
N CYS A 191 22.06 -10.54 14.80
CA CYS A 191 21.70 -9.69 15.94
C CYS A 191 22.43 -8.33 15.86
N PRO A 192 21.70 -7.19 15.90
CA PRO A 192 22.30 -5.86 15.78
C PRO A 192 23.17 -5.46 16.99
N HIS A 193 23.08 -6.18 18.13
CA HIS A 193 23.79 -5.87 19.35
C HIS A 193 25.10 -6.67 19.52
N CYS A 194 25.12 -7.94 19.10
CA CYS A 194 26.27 -8.83 19.30
C CYS A 194 26.74 -9.51 18.01
N GLN A 195 26.10 -9.26 16.86
CA GLN A 195 26.45 -9.78 15.53
C GLN A 195 26.42 -11.31 15.37
N ILE A 196 25.75 -12.02 16.29
CA ILE A 196 25.52 -13.45 16.17
C ILE A 196 24.43 -13.71 15.12
N GLU A 197 24.68 -14.70 14.25
CA GLU A 197 23.75 -15.10 13.18
C GLU A 197 22.73 -16.12 13.65
N TYR A 198 21.46 -15.94 13.19
CA TYR A 198 20.33 -16.80 13.50
C TYR A 198 19.64 -17.27 12.23
N ARG A 199 19.19 -18.53 12.20
CA ARG A 199 18.48 -19.12 11.05
C ARG A 199 16.98 -18.82 11.04
N SER A 200 16.42 -18.26 12.10
CA SER A 200 15.02 -17.87 12.14
C SER A 200 14.81 -16.59 12.93
N LYS A 201 13.76 -15.85 12.59
CA LYS A 201 13.34 -14.63 13.25
C LYS A 201 12.99 -14.86 14.73
N ASP A 202 12.38 -16.00 15.02
CA ASP A 202 11.94 -16.33 16.39
C ASP A 202 13.13 -16.55 17.31
N LEU A 203 14.17 -17.25 16.86
CA LEU A 203 15.40 -17.44 17.60
C LEU A 203 16.15 -16.12 17.84
N LEU A 204 16.16 -15.23 16.84
CA LEU A 204 16.74 -13.90 17.00
C LEU A 204 15.97 -13.06 18.02
N LEU A 205 14.63 -13.09 17.98
CA LEU A 205 13.79 -12.35 18.93
C LEU A 205 13.93 -12.87 20.35
N GLU A 206 14.01 -14.19 20.51
CA GLU A 206 14.24 -14.83 21.81
C GLU A 206 15.62 -14.45 22.36
N HIS A 207 16.67 -14.53 21.55
CA HIS A 207 18.01 -14.09 21.91
C HIS A 207 18.03 -12.62 22.35
N VAL A 208 17.42 -11.70 21.61
CA VAL A 208 17.37 -10.27 21.96
C VAL A 208 16.65 -10.05 23.29
N LYS A 209 15.55 -10.78 23.53
CA LYS A 209 14.81 -10.72 24.79
C LYS A 209 15.63 -11.22 25.99
N ILE A 210 16.34 -12.33 25.82
CA ILE A 210 17.09 -12.95 26.92
C ILE A 210 18.41 -12.20 27.17
N THR A 211 19.14 -11.85 26.13
CA THR A 211 20.52 -11.35 26.26
C THR A 211 20.62 -9.84 26.34
N HIS A 212 19.67 -9.10 25.75
CA HIS A 212 19.73 -7.64 25.62
C HIS A 212 18.58 -6.89 26.28
N ALA A 213 17.63 -7.59 26.94
CA ALA A 213 16.51 -6.95 27.64
C ALA A 213 16.94 -6.19 28.91
N GLU A 214 18.03 -6.58 29.55
CA GLU A 214 18.47 -5.98 30.83
C GLU A 214 19.20 -4.63 30.65
N SER A 215 19.50 -4.21 29.43
CA SER A 215 20.22 -2.94 29.17
C SER A 215 19.34 -1.68 29.26
N ARG A 216 18.04 -1.79 29.62
CA ARG A 216 17.11 -0.65 29.69
C ARG A 216 16.86 -0.09 31.10
N HIS A 217 17.56 -0.58 32.14
CA HIS A 217 17.32 -0.14 33.52
C HIS A 217 18.50 0.57 34.17
N ASN A 218 19.42 1.20 33.39
CA ASN A 218 20.42 2.10 33.97
C ASN A 218 20.62 3.31 33.05
N LYS A 219 19.71 4.28 33.13
CA LYS A 219 19.97 5.71 33.00
C LYS A 219 18.80 6.51 33.55
#